data_345f60302d3bdc8f37fb08d738f5a008
#
_entry.id   345f60302d3bdc8f37fb08d738f5a008
#
_cell.length_a   1.000
_cell.length_b   1.000
_cell.length_c   1.000
_cell.angle_alpha   90.00
_cell.angle_beta   90.00
_cell.angle_gamma   90.00
#
_symmetry.space_group_name_H-M   'P 1'
#
loop_
_entity.id
_entity.type
_entity.pdbx_description
1 polymer ?
#
loop_
_entity_poly.entity_id
_entity_poly.type
_entity_poly.pdbx_seq_one_letter_code
_entity_poly.pdbx_strand_id
1 'polypeptide(L)'
;MPILFGCMSNHNELPHERAQFTSFQESTQEDWSLIMRQIGNTQDMVADNALHLLRQLGNDHGGFPVSRLEHSLQTATRAEQDGRDAQYVVCALIHDIGDTLAPFNHPYIASTMLKPVVSEANHFMVAQHGIFQGYYFWHHIGMDRNARDAFRDSPYFDYTEEFCVKYDS
;
A
#
# COMPACT_ATOMS: atom_id res chain seq x y z
N MET A 1 29.43 30.76 -4.26
CA MET A 1 28.00 31.11 -4.44
C MET A 1 27.21 29.82 -4.39
N PRO A 2 26.41 29.54 -3.35
CA PRO A 2 25.53 28.39 -3.32
C PRO A 2 24.20 28.77 -3.97
N ILE A 3 23.76 27.93 -4.90
CA ILE A 3 22.46 28.04 -5.58
C ILE A 3 21.40 27.49 -4.63
N LEU A 4 20.60 28.37 -4.07
CA LEU A 4 19.39 28.05 -3.30
C LEU A 4 18.31 27.55 -4.29
N PHE A 5 18.06 26.24 -4.30
CA PHE A 5 16.82 25.71 -4.84
C PHE A 5 15.69 25.96 -3.83
N GLY A 6 14.99 27.06 -4.01
CA GLY A 6 13.74 27.32 -3.33
C GLY A 6 12.66 26.41 -3.88
N CYS A 7 12.31 25.38 -3.14
CA CYS A 7 11.08 24.60 -3.34
C CYS A 7 9.91 25.49 -2.89
N MET A 8 9.32 26.24 -3.82
CA MET A 8 8.04 26.92 -3.58
C MET A 8 6.91 25.92 -3.79
N SER A 9 6.52 25.25 -2.72
CA SER A 9 5.20 24.61 -2.64
C SER A 9 4.15 25.71 -2.46
N ASN A 10 3.63 26.22 -3.58
CA ASN A 10 2.40 27.00 -3.58
C ASN A 10 1.21 26.06 -3.33
N HIS A 11 1.01 25.66 -2.08
CA HIS A 11 -0.31 25.24 -1.64
C HIS A 11 -1.14 26.51 -1.54
N ASN A 12 -1.92 26.78 -2.60
CA ASN A 12 -2.99 27.74 -2.58
C ASN A 12 -3.98 27.27 -1.50
N GLU A 13 -3.86 27.77 -0.28
CA GLU A 13 -4.83 27.55 0.78
C GLU A 13 -6.15 28.21 0.33
N LEU A 14 -6.99 27.43 -0.34
CA LEU A 14 -8.38 27.79 -0.51
C LEU A 14 -8.98 27.97 0.89
N PRO A 15 -9.77 29.02 1.12
CA PRO A 15 -10.45 29.19 2.41
C PRO A 15 -11.24 27.89 2.67
N HIS A 16 -10.86 27.16 3.74
CA HIS A 16 -11.50 25.91 4.12
C HIS A 16 -12.88 26.23 4.68
N GLU A 17 -13.86 26.38 3.79
CA GLU A 17 -15.25 26.34 4.22
C GLU A 17 -15.46 25.00 4.93
N ARG A 18 -16.10 25.08 6.11
CA ARG A 18 -16.40 23.92 6.96
C ARG A 18 -17.88 23.81 7.19
N ALA A 19 -18.40 22.61 7.17
CA ALA A 19 -19.73 22.34 7.66
C ALA A 19 -19.86 22.76 9.13
N GLN A 20 -21.04 23.28 9.51
CA GLN A 20 -21.25 23.89 10.80
C GLN A 20 -22.07 23.03 11.79
N PHE A 21 -22.54 21.84 11.35
CA PHE A 21 -23.32 20.94 12.18
C PHE A 21 -22.48 20.37 13.35
N THR A 22 -23.13 20.10 14.49
CA THR A 22 -22.53 19.47 15.66
C THR A 22 -22.93 18.00 15.80
N SER A 23 -23.98 17.59 15.13
CA SER A 23 -24.41 16.19 15.01
C SER A 23 -24.84 15.87 13.58
N PHE A 24 -24.69 14.62 13.15
CA PHE A 24 -25.11 14.20 11.81
C PHE A 24 -26.61 14.36 11.54
N GLN A 25 -27.45 14.30 12.60
CA GLN A 25 -28.89 14.54 12.48
C GLN A 25 -29.24 15.96 12.07
N GLU A 26 -28.37 16.94 12.35
CA GLU A 26 -28.53 18.33 12.01
C GLU A 26 -27.91 18.74 10.70
N SER A 27 -27.17 17.79 10.05
CA SER A 27 -26.48 18.06 8.80
C SER A 27 -27.45 18.28 7.63
N THR A 28 -27.08 19.19 6.74
CA THR A 28 -27.86 19.55 5.57
C THR A 28 -27.26 18.98 4.28
N GLN A 29 -28.01 19.05 3.19
CA GLN A 29 -27.51 18.69 1.87
C GLN A 29 -26.32 19.58 1.44
N GLU A 30 -26.34 20.85 1.81
CA GLU A 30 -25.26 21.82 1.54
C GLU A 30 -23.98 21.43 2.26
N ASP A 31 -24.08 21.04 3.53
CA ASP A 31 -22.94 20.52 4.30
C ASP A 31 -22.29 19.31 3.62
N TRP A 32 -23.10 18.35 3.20
CA TRP A 32 -22.62 17.15 2.52
C TRP A 32 -22.05 17.44 1.13
N SER A 33 -22.60 18.39 0.42
CA SER A 33 -22.05 18.84 -0.87
C SER A 33 -20.66 19.44 -0.71
N LEU A 34 -20.45 20.20 0.37
CA LEU A 34 -19.15 20.78 0.74
C LEU A 34 -18.17 19.65 1.12
N ILE A 35 -18.58 18.75 2.02
CA ILE A 35 -17.74 17.63 2.49
C ILE A 35 -17.30 16.74 1.34
N MET A 36 -18.22 16.38 0.42
CA MET A 36 -17.91 15.51 -0.71
C MET A 36 -16.91 16.15 -1.70
N ARG A 37 -16.97 17.48 -1.88
CA ARG A 37 -15.94 18.19 -2.68
C ARG A 37 -14.57 18.10 -2.00
N GLN A 38 -14.49 18.26 -0.69
CA GLN A 38 -13.24 18.16 0.05
C GLN A 38 -12.67 16.74 0.05
N ILE A 39 -13.53 15.73 0.19
CA ILE A 39 -13.12 14.31 0.05
C ILE A 39 -12.57 14.04 -1.34
N GLY A 40 -13.20 14.58 -2.41
CA GLY A 40 -12.68 14.46 -3.77
C GLY A 40 -11.26 15.00 -3.91
N ASN A 41 -11.01 16.19 -3.37
CA ASN A 41 -9.66 16.78 -3.37
C ASN A 41 -8.65 15.94 -2.56
N THR A 42 -9.10 15.25 -1.52
CA THR A 42 -8.22 14.37 -0.71
C THR A 42 -7.82 13.12 -1.48
N GLN A 43 -8.62 12.64 -2.42
CA GLN A 43 -8.25 11.50 -3.27
C GLN A 43 -7.00 11.77 -4.11
N ASP A 44 -6.80 13.00 -4.57
CA ASP A 44 -5.61 13.39 -5.32
C ASP A 44 -4.32 13.28 -4.49
N MET A 45 -4.45 13.28 -3.16
CA MET A 45 -3.32 13.14 -2.22
C MET A 45 -2.96 11.68 -1.89
N VAL A 46 -3.74 10.70 -2.35
CA VAL A 46 -3.51 9.28 -1.97
C VAL A 46 -2.13 8.81 -2.44
N ALA A 47 -1.72 9.17 -3.65
CA ALA A 47 -0.40 8.81 -4.18
C ALA A 47 0.73 9.45 -3.36
N ASP A 48 0.61 10.72 -3.00
CA ASP A 48 1.61 11.43 -2.19
C ASP A 48 1.71 10.82 -0.78
N ASN A 49 0.57 10.46 -0.18
CA ASN A 49 0.52 9.78 1.10
C ASN A 49 1.17 8.38 1.03
N ALA A 50 0.91 7.62 -0.04
CA ALA A 50 1.57 6.34 -0.27
C ALA A 50 3.08 6.50 -0.40
N LEU A 51 3.56 7.48 -1.17
CA LEU A 51 4.99 7.78 -1.30
C LEU A 51 5.62 8.23 0.03
N HIS A 52 4.87 8.96 0.85
CA HIS A 52 5.34 9.34 2.19
C HIS A 52 5.53 8.11 3.10
N LEU A 53 4.55 7.23 3.16
CA LEU A 53 4.63 5.98 3.92
C LEU A 53 5.75 5.07 3.39
N LEU A 54 5.89 4.95 2.07
CA LEU A 54 6.97 4.17 1.45
C LEU A 54 8.35 4.67 1.91
N ARG A 55 8.58 5.99 1.94
CA ARG A 55 9.85 6.56 2.43
C ARG A 55 10.13 6.22 3.89
N GLN A 56 9.10 6.10 4.72
CA GLN A 56 9.26 5.73 6.13
C GLN A 56 9.79 4.30 6.31
N LEU A 57 9.56 3.40 5.38
CA LEU A 57 10.11 2.04 5.39
C LEU A 57 11.65 2.01 5.32
N GLY A 58 12.28 3.11 4.90
CA GLY A 58 13.75 3.22 4.85
C GLY A 58 14.43 3.43 6.21
N ASN A 59 13.66 3.71 7.26
CA ASN A 59 14.21 4.05 8.58
C ASN A 59 14.51 2.83 9.45
N ASP A 60 14.00 1.65 9.09
CA ASP A 60 14.16 0.43 9.88
C ASP A 60 14.39 -0.79 8.98
N HIS A 61 15.27 -1.68 9.42
CA HIS A 61 15.52 -2.97 8.78
C HIS A 61 14.65 -4.09 9.35
N GLY A 62 13.97 -3.89 10.49
CA GLY A 62 13.16 -4.91 11.15
C GLY A 62 13.90 -6.23 11.43
N GLY A 63 15.25 -6.20 11.47
CA GLY A 63 16.10 -7.40 11.57
C GLY A 63 16.39 -8.11 10.24
N PHE A 64 15.89 -7.60 9.12
CA PHE A 64 16.17 -8.13 7.77
C PHE A 64 17.51 -7.64 7.20
N PRO A 65 18.06 -8.34 6.18
CA PRO A 65 19.33 -7.94 5.55
C PRO A 65 19.29 -6.57 4.87
N VAL A 66 18.12 -6.14 4.39
CA VAL A 66 17.88 -4.86 3.72
C VAL A 66 16.75 -4.11 4.42
N SER A 67 16.67 -2.79 4.21
CA SER A 67 15.52 -2.02 4.70
C SER A 67 14.24 -2.43 3.95
N ARG A 68 13.08 -2.22 4.59
CA ARG A 68 11.78 -2.52 3.95
C ARG A 68 11.57 -1.67 2.69
N LEU A 69 12.11 -0.45 2.64
CA LEU A 69 12.09 0.37 1.43
C LEU A 69 12.91 -0.27 0.31
N GLU A 70 14.13 -0.71 0.62
CA GLU A 70 15.00 -1.36 -0.37
C GLU A 70 14.36 -2.65 -0.89
N HIS A 71 13.78 -3.47 -0.02
CA HIS A 71 13.00 -4.64 -0.40
C HIS A 71 11.84 -4.28 -1.35
N SER A 72 11.03 -3.27 -1.01
CA SER A 72 9.93 -2.80 -1.85
C SER A 72 10.40 -2.33 -3.23
N LEU A 73 11.52 -1.61 -3.29
CA LEU A 73 12.13 -1.18 -4.55
C LEU A 73 12.66 -2.36 -5.37
N GLN A 74 13.30 -3.35 -4.73
CA GLN A 74 13.78 -4.56 -5.40
C GLN A 74 12.62 -5.38 -5.96
N THR A 75 11.55 -5.58 -5.20
CA THR A 75 10.34 -6.29 -5.61
C THR A 75 9.71 -5.64 -6.85
N ALA A 76 9.52 -4.32 -6.82
CA ALA A 76 8.98 -3.57 -7.95
C ALA A 76 9.90 -3.62 -9.18
N THR A 77 11.22 -3.48 -8.98
CA THR A 77 12.19 -3.52 -10.08
C THR A 77 12.21 -4.87 -10.78
N ARG A 78 12.15 -5.97 -10.02
CA ARG A 78 12.07 -7.33 -10.59
C ARG A 78 10.80 -7.52 -11.42
N ALA A 79 9.66 -7.03 -10.91
CA ALA A 79 8.39 -7.10 -11.62
C ALA A 79 8.42 -6.28 -12.93
N GLU A 80 8.98 -5.07 -12.90
CA GLU A 80 9.15 -4.21 -14.08
C GLU A 80 10.07 -4.86 -15.14
N GLN A 81 11.21 -5.40 -14.71
CA GLN A 81 12.15 -6.08 -15.60
C GLN A 81 11.58 -7.35 -16.25
N ASP A 82 10.65 -8.03 -15.56
CA ASP A 82 9.92 -9.19 -16.09
C ASP A 82 8.74 -8.80 -17.00
N GLY A 83 8.54 -7.49 -17.24
CA GLY A 83 7.52 -6.95 -18.15
C GLY A 83 6.10 -6.93 -17.59
N ARG A 84 5.95 -6.93 -16.27
CA ARG A 84 4.64 -6.77 -15.63
C ARG A 84 4.08 -5.38 -15.92
N ASP A 85 2.75 -5.27 -15.97
CA ASP A 85 2.09 -3.98 -16.20
C ASP A 85 2.27 -3.02 -15.02
N ALA A 86 1.99 -1.73 -15.26
CA ALA A 86 2.18 -0.67 -14.27
C ALA A 86 1.37 -0.92 -12.98
N GLN A 87 0.19 -1.52 -13.08
CA GLN A 87 -0.65 -1.81 -11.91
C GLN A 87 0.02 -2.86 -11.01
N TYR A 88 0.58 -3.93 -11.60
CA TYR A 88 1.34 -4.94 -10.88
C TYR A 88 2.59 -4.35 -10.22
N VAL A 89 3.35 -3.53 -10.94
CA VAL A 89 4.57 -2.90 -10.43
C VAL A 89 4.26 -1.98 -9.25
N VAL A 90 3.18 -1.21 -9.30
CA VAL A 90 2.71 -0.41 -8.16
C VAL A 90 2.33 -1.30 -6.98
N CYS A 91 1.62 -2.41 -7.21
CA CYS A 91 1.30 -3.37 -6.14
C CYS A 91 2.58 -3.94 -5.50
N ALA A 92 3.56 -4.32 -6.32
CA ALA A 92 4.86 -4.80 -5.87
C ALA A 92 5.64 -3.74 -5.05
N LEU A 93 5.54 -2.46 -5.45
CA LEU A 93 6.23 -1.37 -4.75
C LEU A 93 5.66 -1.10 -3.35
N ILE A 94 4.33 -1.20 -3.19
CA ILE A 94 3.68 -0.78 -1.95
C ILE A 94 3.04 -1.92 -1.15
N HIS A 95 3.33 -3.20 -1.48
CA HIS A 95 2.75 -4.35 -0.79
C HIS A 95 3.01 -4.34 0.73
N ASP A 96 4.17 -3.86 1.15
CA ASP A 96 4.62 -3.76 2.54
C ASP A 96 4.41 -2.38 3.19
N ILE A 97 3.71 -1.47 2.53
CA ILE A 97 3.57 -0.07 2.99
C ILE A 97 2.95 0.05 4.40
N GLY A 98 2.25 -0.97 4.84
CA GLY A 98 1.65 -1.08 6.16
C GLY A 98 2.59 -1.47 7.29
N ASP A 99 3.83 -1.88 7.01
CA ASP A 99 4.76 -2.41 8.02
C ASP A 99 5.03 -1.43 9.17
N THR A 100 5.18 -0.14 8.87
CA THR A 100 5.38 0.89 9.89
C THR A 100 4.13 1.19 10.73
N LEU A 101 2.95 0.80 10.24
CA LEU A 101 1.67 1.08 10.89
C LEU A 101 1.18 -0.11 11.71
N ALA A 102 1.24 -1.32 11.15
CA ALA A 102 0.79 -2.55 11.79
C ALA A 102 1.50 -3.77 11.16
N PRO A 103 2.72 -4.13 11.61
CA PRO A 103 3.54 -5.15 10.95
C PRO A 103 2.86 -6.52 10.84
N PHE A 104 2.05 -6.91 11.82
CA PHE A 104 1.30 -8.18 11.75
C PHE A 104 0.06 -8.14 10.84
N ASN A 105 -0.29 -6.98 10.30
CA ASN A 105 -1.48 -6.77 9.47
C ASN A 105 -1.17 -5.93 8.23
N HIS A 106 0.10 -5.70 7.91
CA HIS A 106 0.55 -4.84 6.81
C HIS A 106 -0.07 -5.20 5.45
N PRO A 107 -0.29 -6.50 5.09
CA PRO A 107 -0.86 -6.84 3.79
C PRO A 107 -2.27 -6.28 3.61
N TYR A 108 -3.06 -6.28 4.68
CA TYR A 108 -4.43 -5.77 4.62
C TYR A 108 -4.48 -4.24 4.56
N ILE A 109 -3.51 -3.54 5.16
CA ILE A 109 -3.38 -2.08 5.02
C ILE A 109 -3.09 -1.74 3.55
N ALA A 110 -2.06 -2.35 2.97
CA ALA A 110 -1.68 -2.14 1.58
C ALA A 110 -2.82 -2.49 0.62
N SER A 111 -3.42 -3.68 0.76
CA SER A 111 -4.50 -4.13 -0.12
C SER A 111 -5.75 -3.26 -0.02
N THR A 112 -6.09 -2.75 1.17
CA THR A 112 -7.25 -1.86 1.35
C THR A 112 -7.04 -0.52 0.65
N MET A 113 -5.84 0.04 0.72
CA MET A 113 -5.50 1.26 -0.03
C MET A 113 -5.59 1.07 -1.54
N LEU A 114 -5.15 -0.09 -2.02
CA LEU A 114 -5.12 -0.43 -3.45
C LEU A 114 -6.50 -0.84 -4.01
N LYS A 115 -7.38 -1.39 -3.18
CA LYS A 115 -8.64 -2.00 -3.61
C LYS A 115 -9.46 -1.19 -4.62
N PRO A 116 -9.59 0.15 -4.50
CA PRO A 116 -10.38 0.93 -5.46
C PRO A 116 -9.77 1.05 -6.86
N VAL A 117 -8.47 0.76 -7.02
CA VAL A 117 -7.70 1.12 -8.21
C VAL A 117 -6.98 -0.04 -8.89
N VAL A 118 -7.08 -1.26 -8.32
CA VAL A 118 -6.41 -2.44 -8.88
C VAL A 118 -7.41 -3.56 -9.20
N SER A 119 -6.97 -4.51 -10.01
CA SER A 119 -7.73 -5.74 -10.32
C SER A 119 -7.92 -6.61 -9.07
N GLU A 120 -8.93 -7.50 -9.11
CA GLU A 120 -9.15 -8.47 -8.02
C GLU A 120 -7.93 -9.39 -7.81
N ALA A 121 -7.25 -9.78 -8.89
CA ALA A 121 -6.02 -10.58 -8.81
C ALA A 121 -4.91 -9.85 -8.04
N ASN A 122 -4.65 -8.60 -8.40
CA ASN A 122 -3.65 -7.78 -7.72
C ASN A 122 -4.04 -7.47 -6.27
N HIS A 123 -5.32 -7.19 -6.02
CA HIS A 123 -5.82 -7.00 -4.66
C HIS A 123 -5.61 -8.26 -3.79
N PHE A 124 -5.99 -9.43 -4.32
CA PHE A 124 -5.81 -10.71 -3.63
C PHE A 124 -4.32 -10.99 -3.36
N MET A 125 -3.48 -10.81 -4.36
CA MET A 125 -2.03 -10.98 -4.27
C MET A 125 -1.46 -10.16 -3.10
N VAL A 126 -1.75 -8.86 -3.06
CA VAL A 126 -1.26 -7.99 -1.98
C VAL A 126 -1.88 -8.36 -0.63
N ALA A 127 -3.16 -8.72 -0.59
CA ALA A 127 -3.82 -9.08 0.67
C ALA A 127 -3.28 -10.39 1.28
N GLN A 128 -2.83 -11.33 0.46
CA GLN A 128 -2.45 -12.67 0.91
C GLN A 128 -0.93 -12.94 0.84
N HIS A 129 -0.12 -12.02 0.29
CA HIS A 129 1.31 -12.28 0.11
C HIS A 129 2.01 -12.76 1.38
N GLY A 130 1.71 -12.17 2.54
CA GLY A 130 2.33 -12.56 3.81
C GLY A 130 2.03 -14.01 4.22
N ILE A 131 0.81 -14.52 3.93
CA ILE A 131 0.46 -15.94 4.18
C ILE A 131 1.21 -16.84 3.19
N PHE A 132 1.32 -16.44 1.93
CA PHE A 132 2.06 -17.19 0.91
C PHE A 132 3.57 -17.20 1.19
N GLN A 133 4.13 -16.06 1.57
CA GLN A 133 5.52 -15.95 2.03
C GLN A 133 5.80 -16.80 3.28
N GLY A 134 4.84 -16.90 4.18
CA GLY A 134 4.90 -17.74 5.38
C GLY A 134 5.29 -19.19 5.10
N TYR A 135 4.99 -19.71 3.90
CA TYR A 135 5.42 -21.04 3.46
C TYR A 135 6.93 -21.26 3.60
N TYR A 136 7.74 -20.22 3.43
CA TYR A 136 9.20 -20.31 3.43
C TYR A 136 9.80 -20.22 4.82
N PHE A 137 9.15 -19.53 5.78
CA PHE A 137 9.77 -19.25 7.08
C PHE A 137 8.92 -19.54 8.33
N TRP A 138 7.60 -19.69 8.22
CA TRP A 138 6.71 -19.87 9.38
C TRP A 138 7.05 -21.09 10.23
N HIS A 139 7.54 -22.17 9.63
CA HIS A 139 7.98 -23.33 10.38
C HIS A 139 9.18 -23.05 11.31
N HIS A 140 9.98 -22.02 11.04
CA HIS A 140 11.08 -21.60 11.93
C HIS A 140 10.59 -20.86 13.17
N ILE A 141 9.37 -20.33 13.16
CA ILE A 141 8.76 -19.60 14.27
C ILE A 141 7.55 -20.35 14.86
N GLY A 142 7.41 -21.62 14.53
CA GLY A 142 6.35 -22.50 15.11
C GLY A 142 4.95 -22.28 14.53
N MET A 143 4.83 -21.60 13.39
CA MET A 143 3.57 -21.39 12.67
C MET A 143 3.39 -22.42 11.54
N ASP A 144 2.15 -22.59 11.07
CA ASP A 144 1.85 -23.51 9.99
C ASP A 144 2.27 -22.91 8.63
N ARG A 145 3.33 -23.45 8.06
CA ARG A 145 3.81 -23.06 6.71
C ARG A 145 2.80 -23.35 5.59
N ASN A 146 1.87 -24.29 5.80
CA ASN A 146 0.90 -24.69 4.78
C ASN A 146 -0.40 -23.86 4.87
N ALA A 147 -0.46 -22.81 5.68
CA ALA A 147 -1.66 -21.97 5.82
C ALA A 147 -2.18 -21.43 4.48
N ARG A 148 -1.30 -21.22 3.48
CA ARG A 148 -1.69 -20.80 2.12
C ARG A 148 -2.56 -21.84 1.39
N ASP A 149 -2.53 -23.13 1.82
CA ASP A 149 -3.33 -24.19 1.20
C ASP A 149 -4.84 -23.96 1.36
N ALA A 150 -5.25 -23.14 2.34
CA ALA A 150 -6.64 -22.69 2.48
C ALA A 150 -7.15 -21.91 1.24
N PHE A 151 -6.24 -21.42 0.39
CA PHE A 151 -6.56 -20.66 -0.82
C PHE A 151 -6.38 -21.46 -2.11
N ARG A 152 -6.17 -22.80 -2.04
CA ARG A 152 -5.91 -23.65 -3.23
C ARG A 152 -6.97 -23.53 -4.33
N ASP A 153 -8.23 -23.34 -3.93
CA ASP A 153 -9.34 -23.21 -4.88
C ASP A 153 -9.50 -21.77 -5.44
N SER A 154 -8.69 -20.82 -4.98
CA SER A 154 -8.70 -19.47 -5.50
C SER A 154 -8.11 -19.41 -6.92
N PRO A 155 -8.76 -18.72 -7.88
CA PRO A 155 -8.20 -18.52 -9.21
C PRO A 155 -6.91 -17.68 -9.19
N TYR A 156 -6.58 -17.08 -8.04
CA TYR A 156 -5.41 -16.22 -7.86
C TYR A 156 -4.29 -16.89 -7.06
N PHE A 157 -4.40 -18.20 -6.76
CA PHE A 157 -3.41 -18.93 -5.97
C PHE A 157 -2.04 -18.90 -6.64
N ASP A 158 -1.95 -19.41 -7.88
CA ASP A 158 -0.69 -19.48 -8.61
C ASP A 158 -0.09 -18.09 -8.89
N TYR A 159 -0.95 -17.11 -9.12
CA TYR A 159 -0.56 -15.71 -9.33
C TYR A 159 0.13 -15.12 -8.09
N THR A 160 -0.41 -15.40 -6.90
CA THR A 160 0.15 -14.95 -5.63
C THR A 160 1.42 -15.73 -5.26
N GLU A 161 1.43 -17.03 -5.52
CA GLU A 161 2.64 -17.87 -5.33
C GLU A 161 3.78 -17.38 -6.22
N GLU A 162 3.52 -17.10 -7.50
CA GLU A 162 4.50 -16.53 -8.41
C GLU A 162 5.06 -15.21 -7.91
N PHE A 163 4.22 -14.31 -7.38
CA PHE A 163 4.64 -13.04 -6.79
C PHE A 163 5.69 -13.27 -5.70
N CYS A 164 5.36 -14.12 -4.73
CA CYS A 164 6.25 -14.42 -3.60
C CYS A 164 7.56 -15.10 -4.04
N VAL A 165 7.52 -15.96 -5.06
CA VAL A 165 8.72 -16.69 -5.54
C VAL A 165 9.65 -15.80 -6.36
N LYS A 166 9.08 -14.99 -7.26
CA LYS A 166 9.88 -14.26 -8.25
C LYS A 166 10.29 -12.87 -7.80
N TYR A 167 9.44 -12.19 -7.07
CA TYR A 167 9.61 -10.76 -6.83
C TYR A 167 9.81 -10.42 -5.37
N ASP A 168 9.04 -11.05 -4.48
CA ASP A 168 8.95 -10.75 -3.05
C ASP A 168 9.82 -11.70 -2.19
N SER A 169 11.00 -12.08 -2.72
CA SER A 169 11.93 -13.03 -2.09
C SER A 169 13.32 -12.42 -1.84
#